data_d864d877aba37be2e3d205bd33f3df03
#
_entry.id   d864d877aba37be2e3d205bd33f3df03
#
_cell.length_a   1.000
_cell.length_b   1.000
_cell.length_c   1.000
_cell.angle_alpha   90.00
_cell.angle_beta   90.00
_cell.angle_gamma   90.00
#
_symmetry.space_group_name_H-M   'P 1'
#
loop_
_entity.id
_entity.type
_entity.pdbx_description
1 polymer ?
#
loop_
_entity_poly.entity_id
_entity_poly.type
_entity_poly.pdbx_seq_one_letter_code
_entity_poly.pdbx_strand_id
1 'polypeptide(L)'
;MRIKSTSYRDLEVWKKAISLAKFIYEITARLPAKEIYGLSNQLQRSAVSIGANIAEGQARNSRKEFKYFLGISLGSLAELETLLTIASEINYISESTLEEVSQLTDEITRMIKGIIKHLSK
;
A
#
# COMPACT_ATOMS: atom_id res chain seq x y z
N MET A 1 24.34 23.20 -1.50
CA MET A 1 23.60 22.42 -0.54
C MET A 1 23.31 21.03 -1.11
N ARG A 2 23.28 20.10 -0.28
CA ARG A 2 23.08 18.77 -0.81
C ARG A 2 21.67 18.26 -0.55
N ILE A 3 21.28 17.39 -1.43
CA ILE A 3 19.98 16.76 -1.34
C ILE A 3 19.97 15.83 -0.14
N LYS A 4 18.98 16.02 0.68
CA LYS A 4 18.87 15.18 1.85
C LYS A 4 18.12 13.92 1.56
N SER A 5 17.03 14.12 0.93
CA SER A 5 16.06 13.07 0.82
C SER A 5 16.35 12.16 -0.34
N THR A 6 17.41 11.41 -0.22
CA THR A 6 17.73 10.43 -1.25
C THR A 6 17.29 9.03 -0.83
N SER A 7 16.77 8.89 0.38
CA SER A 7 16.33 7.60 0.87
C SER A 7 14.80 7.52 0.83
N TYR A 8 14.30 6.33 0.46
CA TYR A 8 12.85 6.08 0.53
C TYR A 8 12.33 6.24 1.95
N ARG A 9 13.20 6.06 2.95
CA ARG A 9 12.79 6.18 4.35
C ARG A 9 12.30 7.57 4.70
N ASP A 10 12.69 8.59 3.91
CA ASP A 10 12.25 9.96 4.14
C ASP A 10 10.93 10.30 3.47
N LEU A 11 10.41 9.39 2.63
CA LEU A 11 9.18 9.66 1.90
C LEU A 11 7.96 9.43 2.80
N GLU A 12 7.10 10.45 2.89
CA GLU A 12 5.89 10.33 3.68
C GLU A 12 4.99 9.19 3.18
N VAL A 13 4.93 9.03 1.85
CA VAL A 13 4.10 7.97 1.27
C VAL A 13 4.60 6.58 1.67
N TRP A 14 5.91 6.41 1.78
CA TRP A 14 6.48 5.14 2.23
C TRP A 14 6.10 4.88 3.70
N LYS A 15 6.20 5.90 4.53
CA LYS A 15 5.84 5.77 5.95
C LYS A 15 4.37 5.38 6.10
N LYS A 16 3.51 5.98 5.29
CA LYS A 16 2.08 5.64 5.33
C LYS A 16 1.83 4.23 4.82
N ALA A 17 2.60 3.79 3.83
CA ALA A 17 2.50 2.42 3.34
C ALA A 17 2.90 1.41 4.42
N ILE A 18 3.90 1.74 5.23
CA ILE A 18 4.29 0.90 6.37
C ILE A 18 3.14 0.85 7.39
N SER A 19 2.54 2.00 7.69
CA SER A 19 1.39 2.04 8.62
C SER A 19 0.23 1.21 8.09
N LEU A 20 -0.01 1.26 6.79
CA LEU A 20 -1.07 0.47 6.16
C LEU A 20 -0.79 -1.02 6.32
N ALA A 21 0.44 -1.45 6.04
CA ALA A 21 0.81 -2.86 6.19
C ALA A 21 0.58 -3.33 7.62
N LYS A 22 0.98 -2.51 8.59
CA LYS A 22 0.76 -2.84 10.00
C LYS A 22 -0.74 -2.99 10.29
N PHE A 23 -1.56 -2.09 9.78
CA PHE A 23 -3.01 -2.15 9.97
C PHE A 23 -3.57 -3.45 9.38
N ILE A 24 -3.09 -3.83 8.19
CA ILE A 24 -3.54 -5.06 7.55
C ILE A 24 -3.17 -6.28 8.38
N TYR A 25 -1.97 -6.30 8.96
CA TYR A 25 -1.58 -7.41 9.85
C TYR A 25 -2.49 -7.48 11.08
N GLU A 26 -2.91 -6.33 11.61
CA GLU A 26 -3.85 -6.30 12.72
C GLU A 26 -5.22 -6.84 12.32
N ILE A 27 -5.67 -6.49 11.11
CA ILE A 27 -6.93 -7.00 10.58
C ILE A 27 -6.86 -8.52 10.39
N THR A 28 -5.79 -9.01 9.76
CA THR A 28 -5.68 -10.43 9.46
C THR A 28 -5.53 -11.29 10.70
N ALA A 29 -5.02 -10.71 11.79
CA ALA A 29 -4.92 -11.43 13.05
C ALA A 29 -6.31 -11.83 13.59
N ARG A 30 -7.36 -11.15 13.14
CA ARG A 30 -8.73 -11.44 13.58
C ARG A 30 -9.52 -12.29 12.60
N LEU A 31 -8.95 -12.58 11.45
CA LEU A 31 -9.62 -13.42 10.47
C LEU A 31 -9.60 -14.88 10.92
N PRO A 32 -10.55 -15.71 10.43
CA PRO A 32 -10.54 -17.13 10.78
C PRO A 32 -9.23 -17.80 10.42
N ALA A 33 -8.78 -18.71 11.26
CA ALA A 33 -7.50 -19.39 11.07
C ALA A 33 -7.44 -20.13 9.74
N LYS A 34 -8.58 -20.55 9.20
CA LYS A 34 -8.61 -21.25 7.91
C LYS A 34 -8.18 -20.37 6.76
N GLU A 35 -8.13 -19.05 6.96
CA GLU A 35 -7.74 -18.10 5.91
C GLU A 35 -6.24 -17.80 5.91
N ILE A 36 -5.49 -18.45 6.78
CA ILE A 36 -4.06 -18.14 6.94
C ILE A 36 -3.29 -18.28 5.62
N TYR A 37 -3.64 -19.28 4.81
CA TYR A 37 -3.00 -19.50 3.50
C TYR A 37 -3.88 -19.02 2.36
N GLY A 38 -4.99 -18.37 2.65
CA GLY A 38 -5.91 -17.82 1.67
C GLY A 38 -5.97 -16.32 1.76
N LEU A 39 -7.14 -15.80 2.19
CA LEU A 39 -7.40 -14.37 2.19
C LEU A 39 -6.40 -13.58 3.04
N SER A 40 -6.06 -14.09 4.24
CA SER A 40 -5.09 -13.41 5.09
C SER A 40 -3.75 -13.24 4.40
N ASN A 41 -3.27 -14.30 3.76
CA ASN A 41 -1.99 -14.25 3.05
C ASN A 41 -2.05 -13.25 1.89
N GLN A 42 -3.12 -13.24 1.12
CA GLN A 42 -3.26 -12.31 0.01
C GLN A 42 -3.31 -10.86 0.47
N LEU A 43 -4.05 -10.59 1.54
CA LEU A 43 -4.11 -9.24 2.13
C LEU A 43 -2.73 -8.76 2.55
N GLN A 44 -1.99 -9.62 3.25
CA GLN A 44 -0.66 -9.27 3.72
C GLN A 44 0.29 -9.02 2.56
N ARG A 45 0.28 -9.89 1.55
CA ARG A 45 1.18 -9.76 0.41
C ARG A 45 0.92 -8.49 -0.39
N SER A 46 -0.35 -8.17 -0.65
CA SER A 46 -0.66 -6.95 -1.40
C SER A 46 -0.28 -5.71 -0.60
N ALA A 47 -0.52 -5.71 0.72
CA ALA A 47 -0.17 -4.57 1.56
C ALA A 47 1.34 -4.34 1.60
N VAL A 48 2.12 -5.40 1.78
CA VAL A 48 3.58 -5.32 1.82
C VAL A 48 4.13 -4.82 0.49
N SER A 49 3.52 -5.25 -0.61
CA SER A 49 3.97 -4.88 -1.95
C SER A 49 3.91 -3.37 -2.20
N ILE A 50 2.98 -2.67 -1.58
CA ILE A 50 2.84 -1.22 -1.80
C ILE A 50 4.12 -0.49 -1.39
N GLY A 51 4.54 -0.65 -0.14
CA GLY A 51 5.74 0.02 0.36
C GLY A 51 7.01 -0.51 -0.28
N ALA A 52 7.04 -1.83 -0.54
CA ALA A 52 8.22 -2.44 -1.15
C ALA A 52 8.48 -1.85 -2.54
N ASN A 53 7.44 -1.61 -3.32
CA ASN A 53 7.62 -1.06 -4.67
C ASN A 53 7.91 0.44 -4.65
N ILE A 54 7.39 1.17 -3.67
CA ILE A 54 7.80 2.57 -3.49
C ILE A 54 9.30 2.63 -3.23
N ALA A 55 9.79 1.78 -2.32
CA ALA A 55 11.20 1.74 -1.97
C ALA A 55 12.07 1.32 -3.14
N GLU A 56 11.64 0.27 -3.85
CA GLU A 56 12.38 -0.23 -5.00
C GLU A 56 12.53 0.85 -6.06
N GLY A 57 11.43 1.54 -6.36
CA GLY A 57 11.44 2.56 -7.41
C GLY A 57 12.30 3.76 -7.04
N GLN A 58 12.20 4.21 -5.81
CA GLN A 58 12.98 5.37 -5.37
C GLN A 58 14.48 5.03 -5.37
N ALA A 59 14.82 3.80 -5.01
CA ALA A 59 16.22 3.38 -4.94
C ALA A 59 16.87 3.23 -6.32
N ARG A 60 16.07 3.14 -7.39
CA ARG A 60 16.63 2.99 -8.75
C ARG A 60 17.27 4.26 -9.27
N ASN A 61 17.00 5.40 -8.65
CA ASN A 61 17.59 6.68 -9.03
C ASN A 61 17.33 7.04 -10.50
N SER A 62 16.12 6.78 -10.96
CA SER A 62 15.67 7.08 -12.33
C SER A 62 14.20 7.44 -12.28
N ARG A 63 13.85 8.61 -12.87
CA ARG A 63 12.47 9.07 -12.87
C ARG A 63 11.56 8.05 -13.57
N LYS A 64 12.02 7.51 -14.69
CA LYS A 64 11.24 6.54 -15.45
C LYS A 64 10.98 5.27 -14.64
N GLU A 65 12.01 4.76 -13.97
CA GLU A 65 11.85 3.55 -13.18
C GLU A 65 11.02 3.80 -11.93
N PHE A 66 11.20 4.97 -11.31
CA PHE A 66 10.39 5.30 -10.14
C PHE A 66 8.90 5.31 -10.51
N LYS A 67 8.56 5.95 -11.65
CA LYS A 67 7.17 5.95 -12.12
C LYS A 67 6.65 4.53 -12.35
N TYR A 68 7.49 3.67 -12.93
CA TYR A 68 7.12 2.28 -13.19
C TYR A 68 6.75 1.56 -11.89
N PHE A 69 7.61 1.65 -10.88
CA PHE A 69 7.36 0.97 -9.61
C PHE A 69 6.21 1.59 -8.84
N LEU A 70 6.01 2.89 -8.94
CA LEU A 70 4.84 3.53 -8.35
C LEU A 70 3.55 3.01 -8.99
N GLY A 71 3.60 2.74 -10.29
CA GLY A 71 2.46 2.12 -10.97
C GLY A 71 2.15 0.73 -10.43
N ILE A 72 3.19 -0.04 -10.11
CA ILE A 72 2.99 -1.35 -9.49
C ILE A 72 2.35 -1.19 -8.12
N SER A 73 2.79 -0.19 -7.34
CA SER A 73 2.18 0.08 -6.03
C SER A 73 0.70 0.42 -6.16
N LEU A 74 0.31 1.20 -7.19
CA LEU A 74 -1.10 1.48 -7.43
C LEU A 74 -1.90 0.21 -7.73
N GLY A 75 -1.31 -0.71 -8.48
CA GLY A 75 -1.94 -2.00 -8.73
C GLY A 75 -2.12 -2.80 -7.47
N SER A 76 -1.11 -2.78 -6.60
CA SER A 76 -1.19 -3.48 -5.31
C SER A 76 -2.26 -2.86 -4.41
N LEU A 77 -2.42 -1.54 -4.46
CA LEU A 77 -3.49 -0.86 -3.72
C LEU A 77 -4.87 -1.29 -4.22
N ALA A 78 -5.03 -1.38 -5.54
CA ALA A 78 -6.30 -1.81 -6.12
C ALA A 78 -6.62 -3.26 -5.72
N GLU A 79 -5.60 -4.11 -5.72
CA GLU A 79 -5.77 -5.49 -5.28
C GLU A 79 -6.16 -5.54 -3.80
N LEU A 80 -5.48 -4.78 -2.97
CA LEU A 80 -5.76 -4.74 -1.53
C LEU A 80 -7.19 -4.28 -1.28
N GLU A 81 -7.62 -3.21 -1.96
CA GLU A 81 -8.99 -2.70 -1.79
C GLU A 81 -10.03 -3.73 -2.21
N THR A 82 -9.74 -4.48 -3.28
CA THR A 82 -10.62 -5.54 -3.73
C THR A 82 -10.75 -6.63 -2.66
N LEU A 83 -9.61 -7.06 -2.11
CA LEU A 83 -9.60 -8.10 -1.07
C LEU A 83 -10.32 -7.64 0.20
N LEU A 84 -10.12 -6.38 0.58
CA LEU A 84 -10.80 -5.82 1.76
C LEU A 84 -12.31 -5.75 1.55
N THR A 85 -12.73 -5.38 0.34
CA THR A 85 -14.14 -5.35 0.01
C THR A 85 -14.75 -6.74 0.10
N ILE A 86 -14.04 -7.76 -0.41
CA ILE A 86 -14.49 -9.14 -0.29
C ILE A 86 -14.61 -9.53 1.18
N ALA A 87 -13.60 -9.20 1.99
CA ALA A 87 -13.62 -9.53 3.41
C ALA A 87 -14.82 -8.90 4.11
N SER A 88 -15.17 -7.66 3.73
CA SER A 88 -16.33 -6.98 4.28
C SER A 88 -17.63 -7.65 3.85
N GLU A 89 -17.73 -8.02 2.58
CA GLU A 89 -18.93 -8.64 2.03
C GLU A 89 -19.23 -9.99 2.68
N ILE A 90 -18.21 -10.73 3.05
CA ILE A 90 -18.40 -12.03 3.72
C ILE A 90 -18.34 -11.89 5.24
N ASN A 91 -18.40 -10.66 5.73
CA ASN A 91 -18.50 -10.35 7.16
C ASN A 91 -17.29 -10.73 8.00
N TYR A 92 -16.11 -10.77 7.38
CA TYR A 92 -14.86 -10.99 8.11
C TYR A 92 -14.37 -9.70 8.78
N ILE A 93 -14.72 -8.56 8.20
CA ILE A 93 -14.42 -7.26 8.81
C ILE A 93 -15.69 -6.40 8.80
N SER A 94 -15.78 -5.46 9.72
CA SER A 94 -16.93 -4.58 9.81
C SER A 94 -16.84 -3.48 8.76
N GLU A 95 -17.99 -2.86 8.45
CA GLU A 95 -18.02 -1.70 7.57
C GLU A 95 -17.16 -0.57 8.14
N SER A 96 -17.17 -0.43 9.45
CA SER A 96 -16.37 0.59 10.13
C SER A 96 -14.87 0.37 9.90
N THR A 97 -14.42 -0.86 10.00
CA THR A 97 -13.01 -1.20 9.72
C THR A 97 -12.68 -0.95 8.27
N LEU A 98 -13.58 -1.33 7.36
CA LEU A 98 -13.36 -1.09 5.93
C LEU A 98 -13.23 0.40 5.65
N GLU A 99 -14.10 1.22 6.25
CA GLU A 99 -14.06 2.66 6.09
C GLU A 99 -12.74 3.24 6.59
N GLU A 100 -12.31 2.79 7.74
CA GLU A 100 -11.07 3.27 8.35
C GLU A 100 -9.86 2.97 7.50
N VAL A 101 -9.74 1.75 7.02
CA VAL A 101 -8.59 1.37 6.20
C VAL A 101 -8.67 2.02 4.81
N SER A 102 -9.89 2.24 4.29
CA SER A 102 -10.07 2.88 2.99
C SER A 102 -9.61 4.32 2.98
N GLN A 103 -9.76 5.04 4.12
CA GLN A 103 -9.23 6.40 4.21
C GLN A 103 -7.73 6.41 3.98
N LEU A 104 -7.03 5.44 4.52
CA LEU A 104 -5.59 5.35 4.39
C LEU A 104 -5.17 4.93 2.97
N THR A 105 -5.87 3.95 2.38
CA THR A 105 -5.55 3.55 1.00
C THR A 105 -5.82 4.68 0.03
N ASP A 106 -6.90 5.45 0.24
CA ASP A 106 -7.20 6.60 -0.62
C ASP A 106 -6.13 7.66 -0.51
N GLU A 107 -5.66 7.93 0.70
CA GLU A 107 -4.61 8.92 0.91
C GLU A 107 -3.33 8.50 0.21
N ILE A 108 -2.92 7.25 0.36
CA ILE A 108 -1.71 6.74 -0.27
C ILE A 108 -1.85 6.80 -1.79
N THR A 109 -3.02 6.43 -2.32
CA THR A 109 -3.28 6.49 -3.76
C THR A 109 -3.09 7.92 -4.28
N ARG A 110 -3.66 8.91 -3.60
CA ARG A 110 -3.51 10.31 -4.01
C ARG A 110 -2.06 10.76 -3.96
N MET A 111 -1.33 10.36 -2.92
CA MET A 111 0.07 10.73 -2.79
C MET A 111 0.91 10.13 -3.90
N ILE A 112 0.68 8.85 -4.22
CA ILE A 112 1.42 8.19 -5.31
C ILE A 112 1.11 8.87 -6.64
N LYS A 113 -0.16 9.15 -6.92
CA LYS A 113 -0.53 9.82 -8.18
C LYS A 113 0.09 11.21 -8.27
N GLY A 114 0.19 11.92 -7.15
CA GLY A 114 0.85 13.21 -7.11
C GLY A 114 2.34 13.11 -7.44
N ILE A 115 3.01 12.10 -6.92
CA ILE A 115 4.43 11.88 -7.22
C ILE A 115 4.60 11.54 -8.69
N ILE A 116 3.77 10.65 -9.24
CA ILE A 116 3.84 10.29 -10.66
C ILE A 116 3.68 11.53 -11.53
N LYS A 117 2.71 12.39 -11.19
CA LYS A 117 2.49 13.62 -11.94
C LYS A 117 3.72 14.52 -11.90
N HIS A 118 4.32 14.66 -10.71
CA HIS A 118 5.54 15.45 -10.56
C HIS A 118 6.69 14.88 -11.39
N LEU A 119 6.85 13.57 -11.37
CA LEU A 119 7.92 12.90 -12.12
C LEU A 119 7.71 12.97 -13.63
N SER A 120 6.50 13.28 -14.07
CA SER A 120 6.16 13.31 -15.49
C SER A 120 6.31 14.70 -16.13
N LYS A 121 6.74 15.68 -15.35
CA LYS A 121 6.94 17.05 -15.87
C LYS A 121 8.21 17.17 -16.70
#